data_7be68bffddc4c856ae6e09904a2db9a3
#
_entry.id   7be68bffddc4c856ae6e09904a2db9a3
#
_cell.length_a   1.000
_cell.length_b   1.000
_cell.length_c   1.000
_cell.angle_alpha   90.00
_cell.angle_beta   90.00
_cell.angle_gamma   90.00
#
_symmetry.space_group_name_H-M   'P 1'
#
loop_
_entity.id
_entity.type
_entity.pdbx_description
1 polymer ?
#
loop_
_entity_poly.entity_id
_entity_poly.type
_entity_poly.pdbx_seq_one_letter_code
_entity_poly.pdbx_strand_id
1 'polypeptide(L)'
;AYLATSIYTMACSNCSTGAKDGTPRGCKNNGTCGTDSCNKLTVFDWLGNMNLPNGEKPFDCVEVRFKNGRKEFFRNHENLSLSIGDVVATEVSPGHDIGIVTLTGELVKIQMKKKGVDPNSSEILKIYRKATQKDIDIWSEARDKEEPMKVRARELAIALNLEMKISDIEF
;
A
#
# COMPACT_ATOMS: atom_id res chain seq x y z
N ALA A 1 31.79 -21.71 -20.06
CA ALA A 1 31.18 -21.46 -18.75
C ALA A 1 30.06 -20.43 -18.93
N TYR A 2 28.83 -20.92 -19.07
CA TYR A 2 27.65 -20.04 -19.14
C TYR A 2 27.22 -19.72 -17.71
N LEU A 3 27.29 -18.46 -17.33
CA LEU A 3 26.68 -17.94 -16.11
C LEU A 3 25.16 -17.93 -16.31
N ALA A 4 24.49 -18.88 -15.70
CA ALA A 4 23.05 -18.87 -15.59
C ALA A 4 22.63 -17.70 -14.69
N THR A 5 22.15 -16.64 -15.31
CA THR A 5 21.50 -15.53 -14.61
C THR A 5 20.21 -16.08 -14.01
N SER A 6 20.25 -16.34 -12.70
CA SER A 6 19.06 -16.73 -11.93
C SER A 6 18.05 -15.58 -11.98
N ILE A 7 17.03 -15.73 -12.80
CA ILE A 7 15.86 -14.85 -12.77
C ILE A 7 15.15 -15.17 -11.46
N TYR A 8 15.37 -14.34 -10.45
CA TYR A 8 14.57 -14.38 -9.23
C TYR A 8 13.14 -14.03 -9.62
N THR A 9 12.32 -15.02 -9.82
CA THR A 9 10.88 -14.87 -9.81
C THR A 9 10.50 -14.43 -8.41
N MET A 10 10.13 -13.16 -8.24
CA MET A 10 9.56 -12.62 -7.02
C MET A 10 8.15 -13.18 -6.78
N ALA A 11 8.01 -14.49 -6.77
CA ALA A 11 6.83 -15.17 -6.31
C ALA A 11 7.01 -15.40 -4.81
N CYS A 12 6.14 -14.81 -4.00
CA CYS A 12 6.04 -15.12 -2.58
C CYS A 12 5.99 -16.66 -2.44
N SER A 13 6.92 -17.25 -1.70
CA SER A 13 7.01 -18.70 -1.48
C SER A 13 5.73 -19.30 -0.87
N ASN A 14 4.87 -18.46 -0.28
CA ASN A 14 3.60 -18.81 0.33
C ASN A 14 2.38 -18.61 -0.58
N CYS A 15 2.56 -18.06 -1.79
CA CYS A 15 1.50 -17.98 -2.79
C CYS A 15 1.43 -19.29 -3.55
N SER A 16 0.50 -20.15 -3.23
CA SER A 16 0.25 -21.35 -4.02
C SER A 16 -0.50 -20.97 -5.31
N THR A 17 0.06 -21.34 -6.44
CA THR A 17 -0.48 -21.07 -7.78
C THR A 17 -1.66 -21.96 -8.19
N GLY A 18 -2.28 -22.63 -7.25
CA GLY A 18 -3.46 -23.45 -7.48
C GLY A 18 -3.50 -24.70 -6.60
N ALA A 19 -4.67 -25.16 -6.29
CA ALA A 19 -4.87 -26.49 -5.74
C ALA A 19 -4.79 -27.51 -6.88
N LYS A 20 -4.49 -28.77 -6.58
CA LYS A 20 -4.55 -29.87 -7.55
C LYS A 20 -5.94 -30.07 -8.18
N ASP A 21 -6.96 -29.47 -7.56
CA ASP A 21 -8.36 -29.44 -7.99
C ASP A 21 -8.73 -28.21 -8.87
N GLY A 22 -7.74 -27.41 -9.26
CA GLY A 22 -7.96 -26.23 -10.11
C GLY A 22 -8.57 -25.01 -9.40
N THR A 23 -8.90 -25.11 -8.12
CA THR A 23 -9.42 -23.95 -7.36
C THR A 23 -8.29 -22.97 -7.02
N PRO A 24 -8.45 -21.67 -7.28
CA PRO A 24 -7.46 -20.69 -6.86
C PRO A 24 -7.45 -20.60 -5.33
N ARG A 25 -6.31 -20.93 -4.74
CA ARG A 25 -6.09 -20.71 -3.32
C ARG A 25 -5.70 -19.25 -3.11
N GLY A 26 -6.39 -18.61 -2.18
CA GLY A 26 -6.04 -17.26 -1.76
C GLY A 26 -4.64 -17.18 -1.14
N CYS A 27 -4.16 -15.96 -0.95
CA CYS A 27 -2.89 -15.71 -0.28
C CYS A 27 -2.89 -16.31 1.13
N LYS A 28 -1.95 -17.22 1.41
CA LYS A 28 -1.81 -17.84 2.73
C LYS A 28 -1.33 -16.86 3.80
N ASN A 29 -0.72 -15.76 3.38
CA ASN A 29 -0.18 -14.76 4.28
C ASN A 29 -1.21 -13.68 4.67
N ASN A 30 -2.44 -13.70 4.14
CA ASN A 30 -3.49 -12.73 4.46
C ASN A 30 -3.01 -11.26 4.42
N GLY A 31 -2.14 -10.92 3.48
CA GLY A 31 -1.58 -9.58 3.37
C GLY A 31 -0.33 -9.31 4.21
N THR A 32 0.16 -10.28 4.99
CA THR A 32 1.38 -10.12 5.81
C THR A 32 2.68 -10.45 5.06
N CYS A 33 2.65 -10.57 3.73
CA CYS A 33 3.88 -10.76 2.97
C CYS A 33 4.72 -9.46 2.98
N GLY A 34 6.04 -9.60 2.93
CA GLY A 34 6.97 -8.47 2.98
C GLY A 34 6.80 -7.43 1.86
N THR A 35 5.99 -7.73 0.84
CA THR A 35 5.60 -6.80 -0.23
C THR A 35 4.25 -6.13 0.02
N ASP A 36 3.55 -6.47 1.10
CA ASP A 36 2.21 -6.00 1.49
C ASP A 36 1.10 -6.14 0.44
N SER A 37 1.39 -6.66 -0.73
CA SER A 37 0.38 -6.92 -1.77
C SER A 37 0.92 -7.86 -2.85
N CYS A 38 0.00 -8.55 -3.53
CA CYS A 38 0.33 -9.22 -4.77
C CYS A 38 0.61 -8.17 -5.85
N ASN A 39 1.82 -8.13 -6.38
CA ASN A 39 2.22 -7.17 -7.43
C ASN A 39 1.45 -7.32 -8.76
N LYS A 40 0.55 -8.30 -8.88
CA LYS A 40 -0.22 -8.58 -10.09
C LYS A 40 -1.12 -7.44 -10.58
N LEU A 41 -1.54 -6.54 -9.68
CA LEU A 41 -2.41 -5.41 -10.00
C LEU A 41 -1.71 -4.06 -9.76
N THR A 42 -0.39 -4.06 -9.59
CA THR A 42 0.37 -2.82 -9.40
C THR A 42 0.58 -2.15 -10.75
N VAL A 43 0.17 -0.90 -10.85
CA VAL A 43 0.49 -0.07 -12.02
C VAL A 43 1.95 0.33 -11.93
N PHE A 44 2.70 0.08 -12.98
CA PHE A 44 4.08 0.54 -13.07
C PHE A 44 4.10 2.00 -13.52
N ASP A 45 4.75 2.87 -12.75
CA ASP A 45 4.89 4.28 -13.07
C ASP A 45 6.07 4.49 -14.04
N TRP A 46 5.79 4.35 -15.33
CA TRP A 46 6.78 4.55 -16.39
C TRP A 46 7.00 6.05 -16.74
N LEU A 47 6.15 6.93 -16.21
CA LEU A 47 6.26 8.38 -16.40
C LEU A 47 6.89 9.11 -15.21
N GLY A 48 7.09 8.46 -14.08
CA GLY A 48 7.49 9.09 -12.82
C GLY A 48 8.82 9.83 -12.87
N ASN A 49 9.71 9.48 -13.81
CA ASN A 49 11.03 10.10 -13.97
C ASN A 49 11.15 10.96 -15.25
N MET A 50 10.05 11.20 -15.95
CA MET A 50 10.06 12.05 -17.14
C MET A 50 10.03 13.52 -16.75
N ASN A 51 10.96 14.28 -17.32
CA ASN A 51 10.91 15.73 -17.21
C ASN A 51 9.71 16.27 -17.99
N LEU A 52 8.88 17.05 -17.34
CA LEU A 52 7.78 17.73 -17.98
C LEU A 52 8.31 18.82 -18.91
N PRO A 53 7.76 18.98 -20.12
CA PRO A 53 8.17 20.04 -21.02
C PRO A 53 7.81 21.41 -20.42
N ASN A 54 8.62 22.41 -20.73
CA ASN A 54 8.35 23.82 -20.43
C ASN A 54 8.22 24.20 -18.94
N GLY A 55 8.80 23.44 -18.02
CA GLY A 55 8.75 23.78 -16.59
C GLY A 55 7.37 23.63 -15.95
N GLU A 56 6.50 22.87 -16.56
CA GLU A 56 5.23 22.50 -15.96
C GLU A 56 5.46 21.77 -14.63
N LYS A 57 4.64 22.09 -13.64
CA LYS A 57 4.69 21.41 -12.36
C LYS A 57 4.05 20.02 -12.49
N PRO A 58 4.64 18.99 -11.86
CA PRO A 58 4.00 17.68 -11.81
C PRO A 58 2.63 17.78 -11.09
N PHE A 59 1.74 16.87 -11.44
CA PHE A 59 0.43 16.79 -10.81
C PHE A 59 0.60 16.64 -9.29
N ASP A 60 -0.18 17.39 -8.53
CA ASP A 60 -0.02 17.57 -7.09
C ASP A 60 -0.54 16.41 -6.22
N CYS A 61 -1.23 15.42 -6.81
CA CYS A 61 -1.68 14.25 -6.09
C CYS A 61 -0.75 13.06 -6.34
N VAL A 62 -0.66 12.20 -5.34
CA VAL A 62 0.09 10.94 -5.39
C VAL A 62 -0.78 9.78 -4.91
N GLU A 63 -0.50 8.58 -5.40
CA GLU A 63 -1.11 7.35 -4.90
C GLU A 63 -0.22 6.75 -3.82
N VAL A 64 -0.79 6.52 -2.65
CA VAL A 64 -0.10 5.91 -1.51
C VAL A 64 -0.74 4.56 -1.21
N ARG A 65 0.10 3.58 -0.97
CA ARG A 65 -0.29 2.22 -0.59
C ARG A 65 -0.07 1.99 0.88
N PHE A 66 -1.07 1.39 1.51
CA PHE A 66 -1.06 0.94 2.91
C PHE A 66 -1.09 -0.58 3.00
N LYS A 67 -1.34 -1.09 4.19
CA LYS A 67 -1.49 -2.52 4.47
C LYS A 67 -2.55 -3.15 3.57
N ASN A 68 -2.39 -4.44 3.28
CA ASN A 68 -3.29 -5.26 2.45
C ASN A 68 -3.52 -4.73 1.02
N GLY A 69 -2.64 -3.83 0.55
CA GLY A 69 -2.76 -3.25 -0.78
C GLY A 69 -3.85 -2.18 -0.90
N ARG A 70 -4.38 -1.67 0.21
CA ARG A 70 -5.25 -0.49 0.24
C ARG A 70 -4.49 0.69 -0.38
N LYS A 71 -5.11 1.37 -1.33
CA LYS A 71 -4.51 2.48 -2.06
C LYS A 71 -5.46 3.66 -2.07
N GLU A 72 -4.93 4.81 -1.69
CA GLU A 72 -5.65 6.06 -1.63
C GLU A 72 -4.85 7.18 -2.27
N PHE A 73 -5.54 8.26 -2.64
CA PHE A 73 -4.91 9.44 -3.23
C PHE A 73 -4.76 10.53 -2.18
N PHE A 74 -3.59 11.13 -2.17
CA PHE A 74 -3.25 12.22 -1.24
C PHE A 74 -2.70 13.41 -2.01
N ARG A 75 -2.94 14.59 -1.50
CA ARG A 75 -2.42 15.82 -2.05
C ARG A 75 -1.06 16.16 -1.47
N ASN A 76 -0.11 16.41 -2.32
CA ASN A 76 1.22 16.92 -1.97
C ASN A 76 1.19 18.45 -1.92
N HIS A 77 0.52 19.01 -0.91
CA HIS A 77 0.32 20.45 -0.77
C HIS A 77 1.64 21.23 -0.61
N GLU A 78 2.62 20.62 0.04
CA GLU A 78 3.92 21.26 0.32
C GLU A 78 4.95 21.09 -0.79
N ASN A 79 4.54 20.55 -1.93
CA ASN A 79 5.43 20.25 -3.06
C ASN A 79 6.70 19.47 -2.65
N LEU A 80 6.53 18.50 -1.77
CA LEU A 80 7.60 17.60 -1.36
C LEU A 80 8.15 16.85 -2.57
N SER A 81 9.46 16.73 -2.65
CA SER A 81 10.09 15.89 -3.68
C SER A 81 9.86 14.42 -3.34
N LEU A 82 8.79 13.85 -3.90
CA LEU A 82 8.38 12.48 -3.67
C LEU A 82 8.76 11.59 -4.85
N SER A 83 9.30 10.43 -4.53
CA SER A 83 9.62 9.37 -5.49
C SER A 83 8.87 8.10 -5.14
N ILE A 84 8.69 7.23 -6.14
CA ILE A 84 8.10 5.91 -5.92
C ILE A 84 8.95 5.14 -4.91
N GLY A 85 8.29 4.53 -3.93
CA GLY A 85 8.94 3.81 -2.84
C GLY A 85 9.21 4.68 -1.60
N ASP A 86 9.04 6.00 -1.68
CA ASP A 86 9.16 6.86 -0.50
C ASP A 86 8.09 6.50 0.53
N VAL A 87 8.51 6.45 1.79
CA VAL A 87 7.61 6.27 2.92
C VAL A 87 7.14 7.64 3.40
N VAL A 88 5.85 7.83 3.50
CA VAL A 88 5.23 9.12 3.81
C VAL A 88 4.26 9.01 4.97
N ALA A 89 4.17 10.09 5.75
CA ALA A 89 3.14 10.27 6.76
C ALA A 89 1.98 11.04 6.13
N THR A 90 0.81 10.40 6.10
CA THR A 90 -0.42 10.92 5.51
C THR A 90 -1.40 11.34 6.58
N GLU A 91 -2.25 12.29 6.24
CA GLU A 91 -3.36 12.71 7.08
C GLU A 91 -4.40 11.59 7.22
N VAL A 92 -4.81 11.31 8.43
CA VAL A 92 -5.94 10.45 8.77
C VAL A 92 -6.65 11.05 9.98
N SER A 93 -7.94 10.89 10.10
CA SER A 93 -8.67 11.38 11.28
C SER A 93 -9.07 10.19 12.18
N PRO A 94 -8.54 10.14 13.41
CA PRO A 94 -7.58 11.04 14.04
C PRO A 94 -6.12 10.63 13.77
N GLY A 95 -5.22 11.62 13.56
CA GLY A 95 -3.78 11.41 13.56
C GLY A 95 -3.13 11.33 12.18
N HIS A 96 -2.22 10.40 11.98
CA HIS A 96 -1.52 10.17 10.72
C HIS A 96 -1.26 8.67 10.52
N ASP A 97 -1.20 8.26 9.27
CA ASP A 97 -0.87 6.89 8.88
C ASP A 97 0.41 6.89 8.03
N ILE A 98 1.08 5.76 8.00
CA ILE A 98 2.32 5.57 7.24
C ILE A 98 2.04 4.70 6.03
N GLY A 99 2.36 5.24 4.86
CA GLY A 99 2.19 4.53 3.61
C GLY A 99 3.39 4.69 2.67
N ILE A 100 3.36 3.95 1.57
CA ILE A 100 4.41 3.93 0.56
C ILE A 100 3.86 4.53 -0.72
N VAL A 101 4.55 5.51 -1.28
CA VAL A 101 4.21 6.13 -2.57
C VAL A 101 4.35 5.09 -3.69
N THR A 102 3.29 4.88 -4.45
CA THR A 102 3.26 3.92 -5.56
C THR A 102 3.17 4.57 -6.94
N LEU A 103 2.56 5.75 -7.03
CA LEU A 103 2.47 6.51 -8.27
C LEU A 103 2.62 8.00 -8.00
N THR A 104 3.21 8.72 -8.95
CA THR A 104 3.37 10.17 -8.94
C THR A 104 3.00 10.76 -10.31
N GLY A 105 2.73 12.06 -10.36
CA GLY A 105 2.54 12.80 -11.61
C GLY A 105 1.32 12.39 -12.43
N GLU A 106 1.45 12.40 -13.76
CA GLU A 106 0.31 12.26 -14.69
C GLU A 106 -0.43 10.92 -14.62
N LEU A 107 0.26 9.83 -14.26
CA LEU A 107 -0.40 8.53 -14.10
C LEU A 107 -1.39 8.51 -12.94
N VAL A 108 -1.16 9.30 -11.89
CA VAL A 108 -2.12 9.45 -10.78
C VAL A 108 -3.42 10.04 -11.28
N LYS A 109 -3.36 11.07 -12.12
CA LYS A 109 -4.52 11.70 -12.75
C LYS A 109 -5.37 10.71 -13.55
N ILE A 110 -4.71 9.83 -14.32
CA ILE A 110 -5.38 8.76 -15.05
C ILE A 110 -6.05 7.77 -14.10
N GLN A 111 -5.36 7.37 -13.03
CA GLN A 111 -5.92 6.45 -12.02
C GLN A 111 -7.09 7.07 -11.25
N MET A 112 -7.00 8.34 -10.87
CA MET A 112 -8.11 9.06 -10.22
C MET A 112 -9.33 9.09 -11.14
N LYS A 113 -9.15 9.43 -12.42
CA LYS A 113 -10.23 9.40 -13.41
C LYS A 113 -10.85 8.00 -13.54
N LYS A 114 -10.03 6.94 -13.57
CA LYS A 114 -10.51 5.55 -13.64
C LYS A 114 -11.32 5.15 -12.40
N LYS A 115 -10.96 5.66 -11.22
CA LYS A 115 -11.66 5.40 -9.96
C LYS A 115 -12.81 6.38 -9.69
N GLY A 116 -13.06 7.34 -10.58
CA GLY A 116 -14.12 8.34 -10.41
C GLY A 116 -13.85 9.36 -9.30
N VAL A 117 -12.56 9.57 -8.93
CA VAL A 117 -12.17 10.54 -7.92
C VAL A 117 -11.87 11.88 -8.58
N ASP A 118 -12.54 12.94 -8.11
CA ASP A 118 -12.27 14.31 -8.59
C ASP A 118 -10.98 14.84 -7.93
N PRO A 119 -9.97 15.23 -8.72
CA PRO A 119 -8.75 15.82 -8.19
C PRO A 119 -8.95 17.08 -7.35
N ASN A 120 -10.04 17.81 -7.59
CA ASN A 120 -10.33 19.04 -6.86
C ASN A 120 -11.20 18.82 -5.61
N SER A 121 -11.54 17.56 -5.29
CA SER A 121 -12.35 17.26 -4.12
C SER A 121 -11.64 17.70 -2.82
N SER A 122 -12.40 18.30 -1.91
CA SER A 122 -11.94 18.60 -0.56
C SER A 122 -11.75 17.36 0.33
N GLU A 123 -12.23 16.20 -0.14
CA GLU A 123 -12.10 14.93 0.57
C GLU A 123 -10.71 14.32 0.42
N ILE A 124 -9.89 14.81 -0.53
CA ILE A 124 -8.53 14.34 -0.71
C ILE A 124 -7.67 14.87 0.42
N LEU A 125 -7.25 13.96 1.28
CA LEU A 125 -6.38 14.22 2.40
C LEU A 125 -4.96 14.58 1.92
N LYS A 126 -4.17 15.19 2.78
CA LYS A 126 -2.82 15.66 2.43
C LYS A 126 -1.72 14.74 2.97
N ILE A 127 -0.56 14.84 2.34
CA ILE A 127 0.68 14.31 2.89
C ILE A 127 1.27 15.38 3.79
N TYR A 128 1.64 14.98 5.00
CA TYR A 128 2.30 15.88 5.95
C TYR A 128 3.80 16.02 5.64
N ARG A 129 4.49 14.89 5.47
CA ARG A 129 5.95 14.85 5.28
C ARG A 129 6.42 13.45 4.85
N LYS A 130 7.68 13.34 4.46
CA LYS A 130 8.34 12.04 4.41
C LYS A 130 8.46 11.47 5.83
N ALA A 131 8.25 10.16 5.97
CA ALA A 131 8.36 9.51 7.25
C ALA A 131 9.80 9.57 7.79
N THR A 132 9.93 9.84 9.07
CA THR A 132 11.20 9.77 9.79
C THR A 132 11.45 8.33 10.25
N GLN A 133 12.68 8.01 10.65
CA GLN A 133 13.00 6.70 11.21
C GLN A 133 12.11 6.39 12.42
N LYS A 134 11.86 7.39 13.27
CA LYS A 134 10.98 7.25 14.43
C LYS A 134 9.54 6.85 14.05
N ASP A 135 9.01 7.41 12.96
CA ASP A 135 7.68 7.06 12.47
C ASP A 135 7.63 5.61 12.00
N ILE A 136 8.68 5.18 11.30
CA ILE A 136 8.83 3.80 10.81
C ILE A 136 8.93 2.83 11.98
N ASP A 137 9.69 3.16 13.02
CA ASP A 137 9.86 2.32 14.21
C ASP A 137 8.52 2.15 14.94
N ILE A 138 7.77 3.24 15.16
CA ILE A 138 6.44 3.20 15.78
C ILE A 138 5.46 2.39 14.92
N TRP A 139 5.47 2.58 13.62
CA TRP A 139 4.63 1.84 12.68
C TRP A 139 4.96 0.33 12.70
N SER A 140 6.25 -0.02 12.75
CA SER A 140 6.69 -1.41 12.84
C SER A 140 6.23 -2.05 14.17
N GLU A 141 6.39 -1.36 15.29
CA GLU A 141 5.92 -1.83 16.60
C GLU A 141 4.39 -2.02 16.63
N ALA A 142 3.63 -1.13 15.98
CA ALA A 142 2.19 -1.27 15.87
C ALA A 142 1.83 -2.52 15.08
N ARG A 143 2.49 -2.78 13.95
CA ARG A 143 2.27 -3.98 13.13
C ARG A 143 2.61 -5.27 13.86
N ASP A 144 3.64 -5.29 14.68
CA ASP A 144 4.02 -6.46 15.48
C ASP A 144 2.92 -6.84 16.49
N LYS A 145 2.11 -5.88 16.92
CA LYS A 145 0.98 -6.09 17.82
C LYS A 145 -0.28 -6.63 17.12
N GLU A 146 -0.40 -6.47 15.82
CA GLU A 146 -1.61 -6.83 15.08
C GLU A 146 -1.92 -8.33 15.10
N GLU A 147 -0.90 -9.19 14.93
CA GLU A 147 -1.10 -10.64 14.92
C GLU A 147 -1.56 -11.20 16.27
N PRO A 148 -0.92 -10.84 17.42
CA PRO A 148 -1.43 -11.22 18.73
C PRO A 148 -2.85 -10.69 19.00
N MET A 149 -3.15 -9.46 18.60
CA MET A 149 -4.49 -8.88 18.74
C MET A 149 -5.53 -9.61 17.91
N LYS A 150 -5.19 -10.04 16.69
CA LYS A 150 -6.06 -10.82 15.82
C LYS A 150 -6.42 -12.16 16.44
N VAL A 151 -5.45 -12.86 17.01
CA VAL A 151 -5.69 -14.11 17.73
C VAL A 151 -6.65 -13.87 18.91
N ARG A 152 -6.35 -12.86 19.72
CA ARG A 152 -7.18 -12.52 20.88
C ARG A 152 -8.61 -12.12 20.50
N ALA A 153 -8.77 -11.32 19.44
CA ALA A 153 -10.08 -10.93 18.96
C ALA A 153 -10.93 -12.14 18.48
N ARG A 154 -10.28 -13.11 17.82
CA ARG A 154 -10.96 -14.37 17.42
C ARG A 154 -11.41 -15.19 18.62
N GLU A 155 -10.57 -15.33 19.65
CA GLU A 155 -10.94 -15.99 20.89
C GLU A 155 -12.17 -15.35 21.55
N LEU A 156 -12.18 -14.01 21.62
CA LEU A 156 -13.30 -13.25 22.17
C LEU A 156 -14.59 -13.42 21.34
N ALA A 157 -14.48 -13.41 20.02
CA ALA A 157 -15.62 -13.61 19.13
C ALA A 157 -16.24 -15.01 19.36
N ILE A 158 -15.41 -16.04 19.50
CA ILE A 158 -15.86 -17.41 19.80
C ILE A 158 -16.52 -17.47 21.20
N ALA A 159 -15.88 -16.88 22.21
CA ALA A 159 -16.41 -16.89 23.59
C ALA A 159 -17.77 -16.18 23.71
N LEU A 160 -18.01 -15.17 22.87
CA LEU A 160 -19.27 -14.44 22.82
C LEU A 160 -20.30 -15.06 21.86
N ASN A 161 -20.01 -16.23 21.27
CA ASN A 161 -20.83 -16.88 20.26
C ASN A 161 -21.24 -15.96 19.08
N LEU A 162 -20.31 -15.11 18.63
CA LEU A 162 -20.56 -14.23 17.50
C LEU A 162 -20.30 -14.98 16.19
N GLU A 163 -21.29 -14.99 15.29
CA GLU A 163 -21.16 -15.54 13.95
C GLU A 163 -20.42 -14.56 13.02
N MET A 164 -19.14 -14.28 13.34
CA MET A 164 -18.29 -13.38 12.57
C MET A 164 -16.91 -13.97 12.35
N LYS A 165 -16.31 -13.63 11.21
CA LYS A 165 -14.95 -14.01 10.89
C LYS A 165 -14.05 -12.77 10.90
N ILE A 166 -13.13 -12.71 11.84
CA ILE A 166 -12.10 -11.67 11.89
C ILE A 166 -10.96 -12.10 10.95
N SER A 167 -10.84 -11.42 9.82
CA SER A 167 -9.82 -11.72 8.80
C SER A 167 -8.51 -11.02 9.11
N ASP A 168 -8.56 -9.76 9.50
CA ASP A 168 -7.37 -8.96 9.78
C ASP A 168 -7.68 -7.87 10.82
N ILE A 169 -6.61 -7.30 11.40
CA ILE A 169 -6.62 -6.12 12.27
C ILE A 169 -5.57 -5.16 11.74
N GLU A 170 -5.92 -3.90 11.64
CA GLU A 170 -5.02 -2.79 11.34
C GLU A 170 -5.03 -1.83 12.54
N PHE A 171 -3.82 -1.39 12.94
CA PHE A 171 -3.62 -0.52 14.11
C PHE A 171 -3.67 0.95 13.71
#